data_c51c18fc4138f9b8bdc127228aa545bd
#
_entry.id   c51c18fc4138f9b8bdc127228aa545bd
#
_cell.length_a   1.000
_cell.length_b   1.000
_cell.length_c   1.000
_cell.angle_alpha   90.00
_cell.angle_beta   90.00
_cell.angle_gamma   90.00
#
_symmetry.space_group_name_H-M   'P 1'
#
loop_
_entity.id
_entity.type
_entity.pdbx_description
1 polymer ?
#
loop_
_entity_poly.entity_id
_entity_poly.type
_entity_poly.pdbx_seq_one_letter_code
_entity_poly.pdbx_strand_id
1 'polypeptide(L)'
;STNQRRMEMEPVSRHLGDYLLSHADEQAYCLFATTYLHVNVVSDFRMRKSAPYYSSDGTRFVDGMKIIPLQTSEIKTIIEKGLTYGNLYRIFEAAFTSTVAPNLWYGEEITDMI
;
A
#
# COMPACT_ATOMS: atom_id res chain seq x y z
N SER A 1 -4.12 15.06 -3.16
CA SER A 1 -4.48 16.36 -2.63
C SER A 1 -4.11 16.48 -1.15
N THR A 2 -4.11 17.69 -0.66
CA THR A 2 -3.85 17.95 0.76
C THR A 2 -4.86 17.24 1.65
N ASN A 3 -6.12 17.23 1.27
CA ASN A 3 -7.16 16.55 2.04
C ASN A 3 -6.97 15.05 2.07
N GLN A 4 -6.64 14.44 0.95
CA GLN A 4 -6.38 12.99 0.91
C GLN A 4 -5.20 12.61 1.81
N ARG A 5 -4.11 13.38 1.76
CA ARG A 5 -2.94 13.11 2.60
C ARG A 5 -3.25 13.30 4.08
N ARG A 6 -4.03 14.33 4.41
CA ARG A 6 -4.31 14.71 5.78
C ARG A 6 -5.39 13.85 6.41
N MET A 7 -6.46 13.54 5.66
CA MET A 7 -7.64 12.88 6.20
C MET A 7 -7.60 11.36 6.09
N GLU A 8 -6.83 10.81 5.16
CA GLU A 8 -6.84 9.37 4.86
C GLU A 8 -5.49 8.70 5.11
N MET A 9 -4.40 9.33 4.66
CA MET A 9 -3.08 8.68 4.66
C MET A 9 -2.53 8.46 6.05
N GLU A 10 -2.63 9.44 6.94
CA GLU A 10 -2.11 9.30 8.30
C GLU A 10 -2.87 8.25 9.11
N PRO A 11 -4.23 8.25 9.13
CA PRO A 11 -4.96 7.18 9.80
C PRO A 11 -4.66 5.79 9.26
N VAL A 12 -4.54 5.62 7.95
CA VAL A 12 -4.19 4.32 7.33
C VAL A 12 -2.82 3.85 7.83
N SER A 13 -1.82 4.74 7.82
CA SER A 13 -0.48 4.39 8.27
C SER A 13 -0.47 4.00 9.75
N ARG A 14 -1.20 4.72 10.58
CA ARG A 14 -1.29 4.44 12.02
C ARG A 14 -1.98 3.09 12.28
N HIS A 15 -3.10 2.83 11.62
CA HIS A 15 -3.82 1.57 11.80
C HIS A 15 -2.99 0.36 11.40
N LEU A 16 -2.33 0.44 10.24
CA LEU A 16 -1.46 -0.65 9.80
C LEU A 16 -0.27 -0.82 10.74
N GLY A 17 0.37 0.27 11.12
CA GLY A 17 1.51 0.23 12.04
C GLY A 17 1.15 -0.39 13.39
N ASP A 18 0.03 0.00 13.98
CA ASP A 18 -0.45 -0.56 15.23
C ASP A 18 -0.78 -2.05 15.10
N TYR A 19 -1.39 -2.45 13.99
CA TYR A 19 -1.65 -3.86 13.71
C TYR A 19 -0.35 -4.66 13.68
N LEU A 20 0.65 -4.18 12.93
CA LEU A 20 1.93 -4.88 12.78
C LEU A 20 2.70 -4.97 14.09
N LEU A 21 2.62 -3.93 14.94
CA LEU A 21 3.23 -3.96 16.27
C LEU A 21 2.62 -5.06 17.17
N SER A 22 1.32 -5.32 17.00
CA SER A 22 0.61 -6.35 17.76
C SER A 22 0.73 -7.74 17.14
N HIS A 23 1.16 -7.85 15.88
CA HIS A 23 1.22 -9.10 15.12
C HIS A 23 2.59 -9.23 14.44
N ALA A 24 3.66 -9.21 15.25
CA ALA A 24 5.04 -9.11 14.77
C ALA A 24 5.46 -10.24 13.82
N ASP A 25 4.83 -11.41 13.92
CA ASP A 25 5.16 -12.58 13.10
C ASP A 25 4.36 -12.65 11.81
N GLU A 26 3.43 -11.72 11.59
CA GLU A 26 2.59 -11.71 10.40
C GLU A 26 3.12 -10.75 9.35
N GLN A 27 2.96 -11.16 8.08
CA GLN A 27 3.11 -10.25 6.95
C GLN A 27 1.73 -9.79 6.51
N ALA A 28 1.54 -8.47 6.43
CA ALA A 28 0.25 -7.91 6.07
C ALA A 28 0.42 -6.81 5.03
N TYR A 29 -0.48 -6.81 4.06
CA TYR A 29 -0.63 -5.72 3.10
C TYR A 29 -1.87 -4.92 3.48
N CYS A 30 -1.78 -3.59 3.32
CA CYS A 30 -2.94 -2.72 3.40
C CYS A 30 -3.28 -2.23 2.00
N LEU A 31 -4.48 -2.51 1.54
CA LEU A 31 -4.98 -1.92 0.31
C LEU A 31 -5.67 -0.60 0.64
N PHE A 32 -5.11 0.48 0.14
CA PHE A 32 -5.74 1.80 0.25
C PHE A 32 -6.56 2.04 -1.01
N ALA A 33 -7.89 2.00 -0.89
CA ALA A 33 -8.82 2.10 -2.00
C ALA A 33 -9.46 3.48 -2.03
N THR A 34 -9.41 4.15 -3.18
CA THR A 34 -10.00 5.47 -3.36
C THR A 34 -10.51 5.63 -4.79
N THR A 35 -11.45 6.54 -5.01
CA THR A 35 -11.94 6.82 -6.36
C THR A 35 -10.93 7.58 -7.21
N TYR A 36 -10.11 8.42 -6.60
CA TYR A 36 -9.04 9.14 -7.28
C TYR A 36 -7.78 9.14 -6.42
N LEU A 37 -6.68 8.74 -7.02
CA LEU A 37 -5.41 8.59 -6.33
C LEU A 37 -4.42 9.64 -6.82
N HIS A 38 -4.00 10.52 -5.92
CA HIS A 38 -2.98 11.52 -6.22
C HIS A 38 -1.59 10.89 -6.26
N VAL A 39 -0.77 11.32 -7.20
CA VAL A 39 0.59 10.82 -7.37
C VAL A 39 1.43 11.01 -6.11
N ASN A 40 1.24 12.11 -5.39
CA ASN A 40 1.98 12.37 -4.15
C ASN A 40 1.58 11.43 -3.03
N VAL A 41 0.33 10.98 -3.01
CA VAL A 41 -0.13 9.98 -2.03
C VAL A 41 0.52 8.63 -2.30
N VAL A 42 0.61 8.23 -3.57
CA VAL A 42 1.34 7.00 -3.96
C VAL A 42 2.80 7.10 -3.52
N SER A 43 3.44 8.22 -3.81
CA SER A 43 4.84 8.44 -3.43
C SER A 43 5.03 8.35 -1.91
N ASP A 44 4.16 8.99 -1.14
CA ASP A 44 4.24 8.97 0.33
C ASP A 44 4.04 7.57 0.90
N PHE A 45 3.08 6.80 0.38
CA PHE A 45 2.91 5.41 0.81
C PHE A 45 4.12 4.55 0.46
N ARG A 46 4.72 4.77 -0.70
CA ARG A 46 5.95 4.06 -1.08
C ARG A 46 7.10 4.35 -0.13
N MET A 47 7.21 5.57 0.38
CA MET A 47 8.24 5.90 1.35
C MET A 47 8.08 5.13 2.65
N ARG A 48 6.87 4.70 2.99
CA ARG A 48 6.60 3.94 4.22
C ARG A 48 7.26 2.56 4.22
N LYS A 49 7.60 2.01 3.07
CA LYS A 49 8.25 0.69 2.99
C LYS A 49 9.63 0.68 3.65
N SER A 50 10.28 1.83 3.74
CA SER A 50 11.62 1.96 4.31
C SER A 50 11.67 2.87 5.54
N ALA A 51 10.52 3.33 6.01
CA ALA A 51 10.42 4.18 7.20
C ALA A 51 9.91 3.37 8.39
N PRO A 52 10.64 3.31 9.51
CA PRO A 52 10.15 2.56 10.66
C PRO A 52 8.93 3.23 11.28
N TYR A 53 8.04 2.41 11.83
CA TYR A 53 6.89 2.86 12.61
C TYR A 53 7.05 2.41 14.05
N TYR A 54 6.97 3.34 15.00
CA TYR A 54 7.26 3.10 16.40
C TYR A 54 5.98 2.99 17.22
N SER A 55 6.05 2.20 18.30
CA SER A 55 5.04 2.21 19.36
C SER A 55 5.03 3.58 20.06
N SER A 56 3.93 3.89 20.75
CA SER A 56 3.77 5.20 21.43
C SER A 56 4.89 5.50 22.41
N ASP A 57 5.43 4.47 23.08
CA ASP A 57 6.52 4.63 24.05
C ASP A 57 7.91 4.56 23.41
N GLY A 58 7.99 4.33 22.11
CA GLY A 58 9.26 4.28 21.38
C GLY A 58 10.10 3.03 21.61
N THR A 59 9.58 2.03 22.33
CA THR A 59 10.35 0.84 22.69
C THR A 59 10.31 -0.27 21.65
N ARG A 60 9.31 -0.25 20.77
CA ARG A 60 9.15 -1.25 19.70
C ARG A 60 8.94 -0.55 18.38
N PHE A 61 9.26 -1.23 17.29
CA PHE A 61 9.04 -0.69 15.95
C PHE A 61 8.88 -1.79 14.92
N VAL A 62 8.30 -1.43 13.77
CA VAL A 62 8.29 -2.25 12.55
C VAL A 62 9.12 -1.54 11.50
N ASP A 63 9.87 -2.31 10.68
CA ASP A 63 10.83 -1.75 9.74
C ASP A 63 10.20 -0.99 8.59
N GLY A 64 8.98 -1.32 8.23
CA GLY A 64 8.28 -0.66 7.15
C GLY A 64 6.87 -1.20 6.99
N MET A 65 6.10 -0.52 6.16
CA MET A 65 4.69 -0.86 5.95
C MET A 65 4.39 -1.10 4.48
N LYS A 66 3.65 -2.17 4.19
CA LYS A 66 3.26 -2.55 2.83
C LYS A 66 1.88 -1.99 2.52
N ILE A 67 1.84 -0.74 2.08
CA ILE A 67 0.61 -0.07 1.71
C ILE A 67 0.53 0.01 0.18
N ILE A 68 -0.53 -0.56 -0.37
CA ILE A 68 -0.75 -0.64 -1.82
C ILE A 68 -1.92 0.29 -2.16
N PRO A 69 -1.65 1.50 -2.70
CA PRO A 69 -2.73 2.39 -3.09
C PRO A 69 -3.29 2.03 -4.46
N LEU A 70 -4.59 1.88 -4.55
CA LEU A 70 -5.28 1.55 -5.79
C LEU A 70 -6.56 2.38 -5.91
N GLN A 71 -6.90 2.76 -7.13
CA GLN A 71 -8.20 3.33 -7.40
C GLN A 71 -9.25 2.23 -7.48
N THR A 72 -10.50 2.54 -7.14
CA THR A 72 -11.58 1.56 -7.15
C THR A 72 -11.77 0.94 -8.53
N SER A 73 -11.56 1.71 -9.60
CA SER A 73 -11.62 1.19 -10.97
C SER A 73 -10.55 0.11 -11.23
N GLU A 74 -9.38 0.28 -10.65
CA GLU A 74 -8.27 -0.67 -10.79
C GLU A 74 -8.56 -1.95 -10.00
N ILE A 75 -9.09 -1.81 -8.80
CA ILE A 75 -9.50 -2.94 -7.96
C ILE A 75 -10.60 -3.75 -8.67
N LYS A 76 -11.57 -3.07 -9.28
CA LYS A 76 -12.62 -3.72 -10.05
C LYS A 76 -12.04 -4.58 -11.17
N THR A 77 -11.07 -4.06 -11.91
CA THR A 77 -10.41 -4.81 -12.98
C THR A 77 -9.71 -6.05 -12.44
N ILE A 78 -9.01 -5.92 -11.32
CA ILE A 78 -8.33 -7.07 -10.69
C ILE A 78 -9.35 -8.15 -10.29
N ILE A 79 -10.46 -7.75 -9.68
CA ILE A 79 -11.52 -8.68 -9.27
C ILE A 79 -12.14 -9.38 -10.46
N GLU A 80 -12.43 -8.64 -11.54
CA GLU A 80 -13.06 -9.20 -12.74
C GLU A 80 -12.18 -10.25 -13.44
N LYS A 81 -10.87 -10.19 -13.24
CA LYS A 81 -9.95 -11.21 -13.79
C LYS A 81 -9.98 -12.53 -13.04
N GLY A 82 -10.62 -12.60 -11.87
CA GLY A 82 -10.76 -13.84 -11.11
C GLY A 82 -9.43 -14.45 -10.70
N LEU A 83 -8.51 -13.63 -10.19
CA LEU A 83 -7.15 -14.06 -9.90
C LEU A 83 -7.09 -14.99 -8.69
N THR A 84 -6.14 -15.92 -8.71
CA THR A 84 -5.83 -16.76 -7.56
C THR A 84 -5.12 -15.97 -6.47
N TYR A 85 -5.09 -16.53 -5.26
CA TYR A 85 -4.35 -15.92 -4.15
C TYR A 85 -2.87 -15.73 -4.48
N GLY A 86 -2.25 -16.72 -5.13
CA GLY A 86 -0.85 -16.61 -5.53
C GLY A 86 -0.59 -15.46 -6.51
N ASN A 87 -1.51 -15.24 -7.45
CA ASN A 87 -1.41 -14.12 -8.38
C ASN A 87 -1.56 -12.78 -7.67
N LEU A 88 -2.49 -12.68 -6.71
CA LEU A 88 -2.65 -11.47 -5.91
C LEU A 88 -1.40 -11.16 -5.10
N TYR A 89 -0.80 -12.18 -4.50
CA TYR A 89 0.45 -12.01 -3.76
C TYR A 89 1.56 -11.44 -4.65
N ARG A 90 1.69 -11.96 -5.86
CA ARG A 90 2.70 -11.46 -6.81
C ARG A 90 2.46 -10.00 -7.19
N ILE A 91 1.19 -9.63 -7.40
CA ILE A 91 0.83 -8.25 -7.70
C ILE A 91 1.20 -7.33 -6.53
N PHE A 92 0.88 -7.72 -5.31
CA PHE A 92 1.19 -6.91 -4.13
C PHE A 92 2.70 -6.78 -3.90
N GLU A 93 3.45 -7.85 -4.10
CA GLU A 93 4.91 -7.78 -3.99
C GLU A 93 5.51 -6.89 -5.09
N ALA A 94 5.02 -6.97 -6.32
CA ALA A 94 5.46 -6.09 -7.39
C ALA A 94 5.17 -4.62 -7.07
N ALA A 95 3.97 -4.34 -6.56
CA ALA A 95 3.60 -2.98 -6.16
C ALA A 95 4.48 -2.46 -5.02
N PHE A 96 4.77 -3.31 -4.05
CA PHE A 96 5.60 -2.95 -2.91
C PHE A 96 7.04 -2.65 -3.32
N THR A 97 7.59 -3.41 -4.26
CA THR A 97 8.99 -3.26 -4.68
C THR A 97 9.17 -2.30 -5.87
N SER A 98 8.07 -1.76 -6.41
CA SER A 98 8.12 -0.93 -7.63
C SER A 98 8.96 0.33 -7.45
N THR A 99 9.74 0.64 -8.49
CA THR A 99 10.48 1.90 -8.63
C THR A 99 9.95 2.75 -9.78
N VAL A 100 8.89 2.30 -10.44
CA VAL A 100 8.25 3.05 -11.53
C VAL A 100 7.61 4.31 -10.97
N ALA A 101 7.64 5.40 -11.75
CA ALA A 101 7.06 6.67 -11.35
C ALA A 101 5.60 6.47 -10.89
N PRO A 102 5.18 7.14 -9.79
CA PRO A 102 3.86 6.89 -9.20
C PRO A 102 2.67 7.04 -10.14
N ASN A 103 2.77 7.90 -11.14
CA ASN A 103 1.70 8.11 -12.11
C ASN A 103 1.61 7.03 -13.19
N LEU A 104 2.60 6.14 -13.25
CA LEU A 104 2.69 5.12 -14.30
C LEU A 104 2.62 3.69 -13.76
N TRP A 105 2.86 3.49 -12.46
CA TRP A 105 3.16 2.17 -11.93
C TRP A 105 2.07 1.11 -12.20
N TYR A 106 0.79 1.49 -12.07
CA TYR A 106 -0.28 0.52 -12.31
C TYR A 106 -0.29 0.07 -13.78
N GLY A 107 -0.23 1.03 -14.70
CA GLY A 107 -0.29 0.73 -16.13
C GLY A 107 0.91 -0.06 -16.63
N GLU A 108 2.10 0.24 -16.11
CA GLU A 108 3.33 -0.38 -16.62
C GLU A 108 3.67 -1.71 -15.94
N GLU A 109 3.27 -1.90 -14.69
CA GLU A 109 3.67 -3.10 -13.94
C GLU A 109 2.53 -4.05 -13.66
N ILE A 110 1.38 -3.54 -13.23
CA ILE A 110 0.29 -4.40 -12.76
C ILE A 110 -0.56 -4.91 -13.90
N THR A 111 -0.81 -4.08 -14.91
CA THR A 111 -1.67 -4.46 -16.03
C THR A 111 -1.17 -5.72 -16.74
N ASP A 112 0.14 -5.88 -16.86
CA ASP A 112 0.73 -7.05 -17.50
C ASP A 112 0.66 -8.32 -16.65
N MET A 113 0.33 -8.19 -15.38
CA MET A 113 0.28 -9.32 -14.44
C MET A 113 -1.12 -9.94 -14.32
N ILE A 114 -2.12 -9.26 -14.85
CA ILE A 114 -3.53 -9.68 -14.66
C ILE A 114 -4.19 -10.18 -15.97
#